data_d78e887459debe093388fe934c65ad51
#
_entry.id   d78e887459debe093388fe934c65ad51
#
_cell.length_a   1.000
_cell.length_b   1.000
_cell.length_c   1.000
_cell.angle_alpha   90.00
_cell.angle_beta   90.00
_cell.angle_gamma   90.00
#
_symmetry.space_group_name_H-M   'P 1'
#
loop_
_entity.id
_entity.type
_entity.pdbx_description
1 polymer ?
#
loop_
_entity_poly.entity_id
_entity_poly.type
_entity_poly.pdbx_seq_one_letter_code
_entity_poly.pdbx_strand_id
1 'polypeptide(L)'
;MNNVSRICILIVLGIVPLTMMAQQQPKIGNLRAYDQSGINVFEDSKADSVKFDGLKVRWGAGFTQQFQNLKDENPGALKNDVGSFSGGVSTAGNKLKVITAGFQTAQANLFMDVQLADGIRLNVTSYLSSKHHNETWVKGGYIQFDKLPFKGQFWGDLMKITTIKIGHFEVDYGDEHYRRSDGGQALYNPFMEGNIMDEYATEIGGEVYVKKNGFFGMFGLTNGMIKGNIDSLYAASNPDGDLHKSPSILLKAGLDKKLADNVRLRLSASFYGNQSCGGNTLFGGDRTGSNYQFVMEENSANPSSTTGAGTPLAFSGRFNPGFSKKINALMFNAFLKTGGFELFGTAETSSGRTAVETSTRSANQYAVDAIYRFGAAENLFLGVRYNTVSAQLANSKAGTGAGAITYNGNVQVNRVALAGGWFLTKNVLLKAEYVNQVYDNFPAADYRSTGKFYGYVVEAVVGF
;
A
#
# COMPACT_ATOMS: atom_id res chain seq x y z
N MET A 1 -6.81 14.14 60.75
CA MET A 1 -6.23 13.67 59.47
C MET A 1 -4.79 13.31 59.76
N ASN A 2 -4.46 12.04 59.61
CA ASN A 2 -3.09 11.53 59.91
C ASN A 2 -2.10 12.03 58.84
N ASN A 3 -0.83 12.19 59.26
CA ASN A 3 0.22 12.65 58.35
C ASN A 3 0.31 11.88 57.00
N VAL A 4 -0.04 10.59 57.02
CA VAL A 4 -0.11 9.74 55.84
C VAL A 4 -1.19 10.23 54.86
N SER A 5 -2.38 10.65 55.36
CA SER A 5 -3.42 11.21 54.49
C SER A 5 -3.05 12.53 53.84
N ARG A 6 -2.24 13.35 54.52
CA ARG A 6 -1.73 14.63 53.97
C ARG A 6 -0.68 14.39 52.90
N ILE A 7 0.18 13.39 53.06
CA ILE A 7 1.19 13.01 52.10
C ILE A 7 0.54 12.42 50.83
N CYS A 8 -0.48 11.54 50.98
CA CYS A 8 -1.20 11.02 49.85
C CYS A 8 -1.96 12.10 49.06
N ILE A 9 -2.57 13.09 49.74
CA ILE A 9 -3.23 14.21 49.08
C ILE A 9 -2.23 15.12 48.35
N LEU A 10 -1.05 15.35 48.90
CA LEU A 10 0.02 16.13 48.24
C LEU A 10 0.62 15.40 47.03
N ILE A 11 0.73 14.07 47.08
CA ILE A 11 1.20 13.26 45.94
C ILE A 11 0.15 13.28 44.82
N VAL A 12 -1.16 13.14 45.15
CA VAL A 12 -2.24 13.20 44.18
C VAL A 12 -2.36 14.59 43.56
N LEU A 13 -2.22 15.66 44.33
CA LEU A 13 -2.22 17.05 43.84
C LEU A 13 -0.95 17.41 43.04
N GLY A 14 0.16 16.75 43.29
CA GLY A 14 1.40 16.93 42.52
C GLY A 14 1.42 16.17 41.19
N ILE A 15 0.66 15.09 41.08
CA ILE A 15 0.56 14.28 39.85
C ILE A 15 -0.47 14.86 38.86
N VAL A 16 -1.53 15.54 39.36
CA VAL A 16 -2.59 16.10 38.51
C VAL A 16 -2.09 17.14 37.49
N PRO A 17 -1.19 18.08 37.80
CA PRO A 17 -0.67 19.00 36.77
C PRO A 17 0.33 18.36 35.80
N LEU A 18 0.99 17.26 36.17
CA LEU A 18 1.88 16.52 35.27
C LEU A 18 1.10 15.70 34.23
N THR A 19 -0.08 15.22 34.58
CA THR A 19 -0.96 14.51 33.62
C THR A 19 -1.73 15.47 32.69
N MET A 20 -1.90 16.73 33.05
CA MET A 20 -2.54 17.74 32.19
C MET A 20 -1.59 18.34 31.15
N MET A 21 -0.30 18.11 31.25
CA MET A 21 0.66 18.38 30.17
C MET A 21 0.79 17.16 29.25
N ALA A 22 -0.30 16.51 28.89
CA ALA A 22 -0.31 15.63 27.73
C ALA A 22 0.18 16.48 26.56
N GLN A 23 1.45 16.29 26.20
CA GLN A 23 2.10 17.06 25.15
C GLN A 23 1.28 16.96 23.88
N GLN A 24 0.53 18.02 23.56
CA GLN A 24 -0.08 18.11 22.25
C GLN A 24 1.06 18.09 21.25
N GLN A 25 0.99 17.13 20.34
CA GLN A 25 1.95 17.08 19.24
C GLN A 25 1.95 18.42 18.50
N PRO A 26 3.12 18.96 18.14
CA PRO A 26 3.19 20.24 17.44
C PRO A 26 2.46 20.13 16.09
N LYS A 27 1.70 21.15 15.73
CA LYS A 27 1.11 21.25 14.41
C LYS A 27 2.19 21.57 13.39
N ILE A 28 2.28 20.73 12.35
CA ILE A 28 3.15 20.92 11.18
C ILE A 28 2.23 21.22 9.99
N GLY A 29 2.56 22.25 9.21
CA GLY A 29 1.82 22.62 8.03
C GLY A 29 1.92 21.61 6.89
N ASN A 30 0.92 21.59 6.01
CA ASN A 30 0.86 20.75 4.80
C ASN A 30 1.08 19.25 5.09
N LEU A 31 0.57 18.77 6.20
CA LEU A 31 0.67 17.38 6.63
C LEU A 31 -0.71 16.73 6.68
N ARG A 32 -0.87 15.59 6.03
CA ARG A 32 -2.06 14.74 6.20
C ARG A 32 -2.10 14.19 7.63
N ALA A 33 -3.27 14.24 8.26
CA ALA A 33 -3.44 13.71 9.62
C ALA A 33 -3.42 12.18 9.62
N TYR A 34 -2.81 11.57 10.64
CA TYR A 34 -2.79 10.11 10.85
C TYR A 34 -3.98 9.65 11.71
N ASP A 35 -5.17 10.23 11.48
CA ASP A 35 -6.42 9.88 12.16
C ASP A 35 -7.60 9.95 11.19
N GLN A 36 -8.82 9.81 11.68
CA GLN A 36 -10.05 9.86 10.87
C GLN A 36 -10.12 11.10 9.96
N SER A 37 -9.57 12.23 10.36
CA SER A 37 -9.58 13.46 9.54
C SER A 37 -8.70 13.37 8.29
N GLY A 38 -7.82 12.37 8.20
CA GLY A 38 -7.03 12.07 7.01
C GLY A 38 -7.77 11.25 5.94
N ILE A 39 -9.00 10.79 6.22
CA ILE A 39 -9.78 10.01 5.24
C ILE A 39 -10.14 10.89 4.03
N ASN A 40 -9.99 10.30 2.84
CA ASN A 40 -10.24 10.98 1.56
C ASN A 40 -9.41 12.27 1.36
N VAL A 41 -8.31 12.43 2.08
CA VAL A 41 -7.27 13.42 1.78
C VAL A 41 -6.31 12.77 0.80
N PHE A 42 -6.20 13.34 -0.39
CA PHE A 42 -5.27 12.94 -1.43
C PHE A 42 -3.96 13.76 -1.31
N GLU A 43 -3.50 14.43 -2.35
CA GLU A 43 -2.27 15.24 -2.24
C GLU A 43 -2.38 16.30 -1.13
N ASP A 44 -1.26 16.55 -0.46
CA ASP A 44 -1.18 17.55 0.61
C ASP A 44 -1.74 18.92 0.20
N SER A 45 -2.42 19.57 1.12
CA SER A 45 -3.02 20.89 0.87
C SER A 45 -1.93 21.94 0.72
N LYS A 46 -2.14 22.91 -0.19
CA LYS A 46 -1.35 24.14 -0.26
C LYS A 46 -1.97 25.28 0.56
N ALA A 47 -3.21 25.14 0.99
CA ALA A 47 -3.95 26.13 1.76
C ALA A 47 -3.76 25.92 3.28
N ASP A 48 -2.50 25.91 3.74
CA ASP A 48 -2.20 25.73 5.14
C ASP A 48 -1.89 27.08 5.81
N SER A 49 -2.49 27.28 6.98
CA SER A 49 -2.33 28.48 7.80
C SER A 49 -1.38 28.30 8.99
N VAL A 50 -0.71 27.14 9.12
CA VAL A 50 0.22 26.89 10.23
C VAL A 50 1.47 27.75 10.05
N LYS A 51 1.62 28.75 10.92
CA LYS A 51 2.81 29.63 10.92
C LYS A 51 4.04 28.86 11.37
N PHE A 52 5.14 29.05 10.65
CA PHE A 52 6.44 28.57 11.10
C PHE A 52 6.95 29.44 12.26
N ASP A 53 7.27 28.83 13.38
CA ASP A 53 7.78 29.46 14.61
C ASP A 53 9.02 28.75 15.16
N GLY A 54 9.70 27.96 14.33
CA GLY A 54 10.91 27.22 14.66
C GLY A 54 10.83 25.75 14.27
N LEU A 55 11.91 25.02 14.50
CA LEU A 55 11.99 23.58 14.24
C LEU A 55 10.96 22.83 15.10
N LYS A 56 10.18 21.96 14.47
CA LYS A 56 9.21 21.10 15.13
C LYS A 56 9.41 19.68 14.71
N VAL A 57 9.29 18.76 15.66
CA VAL A 57 9.28 17.31 15.42
C VAL A 57 7.95 16.77 15.89
N ARG A 58 7.25 16.06 15.01
CA ARG A 58 6.03 15.32 15.30
C ARG A 58 6.29 13.84 15.10
N TRP A 59 5.83 13.03 16.04
CA TRP A 59 5.77 11.60 15.92
C TRP A 59 4.34 11.16 15.61
N GLY A 60 4.18 10.22 14.69
CA GLY A 60 2.92 9.58 14.41
C GLY A 60 3.13 8.08 14.30
N ALA A 61 2.09 7.34 14.50
CA ALA A 61 2.12 5.90 14.30
C ALA A 61 0.79 5.39 13.76
N GLY A 62 0.85 4.30 13.02
CA GLY A 62 -0.28 3.45 12.73
C GLY A 62 0.03 2.03 13.18
N PHE A 63 -0.95 1.36 13.77
CA PHE A 63 -0.83 0.00 14.26
C PHE A 63 -2.10 -0.77 13.96
N THR A 64 -1.96 -2.02 13.51
CA THR A 64 -3.10 -2.92 13.27
C THR A 64 -2.90 -4.24 13.98
N GLN A 65 -3.99 -4.76 14.53
CA GLN A 65 -4.05 -6.12 15.04
C GLN A 65 -5.29 -6.81 14.46
N GLN A 66 -5.08 -7.97 13.87
CA GLN A 66 -6.09 -8.71 13.14
C GLN A 66 -6.37 -10.08 13.77
N PHE A 67 -7.62 -10.52 13.60
CA PHE A 67 -8.04 -11.90 13.73
C PHE A 67 -8.66 -12.32 12.40
N GLN A 68 -8.18 -13.41 11.81
CA GLN A 68 -8.76 -13.97 10.58
C GLN A 68 -9.35 -15.35 10.82
N ASN A 69 -10.42 -15.64 10.07
CA ASN A 69 -10.96 -16.98 9.87
C ASN A 69 -11.23 -17.16 8.38
N LEU A 70 -10.17 -17.42 7.64
CA LEU A 70 -10.19 -17.61 6.19
C LEU A 70 -9.99 -19.08 5.89
N LYS A 71 -10.55 -19.51 4.76
CA LYS A 71 -10.41 -20.83 4.19
C LYS A 71 -10.01 -20.69 2.74
N ASP A 72 -9.20 -21.60 2.25
CA ASP A 72 -8.81 -21.68 0.84
C ASP A 72 -8.92 -23.09 0.30
N GLU A 73 -9.12 -23.19 -1.00
CA GLU A 73 -9.18 -24.45 -1.75
C GLU A 73 -8.76 -24.25 -3.20
N ASN A 74 -8.26 -25.32 -3.84
CA ASN A 74 -7.84 -25.34 -5.22
C ASN A 74 -8.14 -26.70 -5.88
N PRO A 75 -9.42 -27.06 -6.09
CA PRO A 75 -9.83 -28.40 -6.52
C PRO A 75 -9.30 -28.78 -7.91
N GLY A 76 -9.02 -27.80 -8.78
CA GLY A 76 -8.52 -28.06 -10.15
C GLY A 76 -7.01 -28.27 -10.24
N ALA A 77 -6.26 -28.01 -9.17
CA ALA A 77 -4.82 -28.16 -9.19
C ALA A 77 -4.40 -29.63 -9.11
N LEU A 78 -3.40 -30.00 -9.90
CA LEU A 78 -2.76 -31.31 -9.80
C LEU A 78 -2.08 -31.46 -8.42
N LYS A 79 -2.62 -32.32 -7.57
CA LYS A 79 -2.09 -32.59 -6.23
C LYS A 79 -0.89 -33.51 -6.32
N ASN A 80 0.24 -32.98 -6.73
CA ASN A 80 1.48 -33.72 -6.65
C ASN A 80 1.83 -33.97 -5.18
N ASP A 81 2.17 -35.19 -4.83
CA ASP A 81 2.71 -35.47 -3.50
C ASP A 81 3.98 -34.66 -3.31
N VAL A 82 4.12 -34.13 -2.11
CA VAL A 82 5.29 -33.36 -1.72
C VAL A 82 6.51 -34.26 -1.91
N GLY A 83 7.32 -33.98 -2.91
CA GLY A 83 8.55 -34.71 -3.14
C GLY A 83 9.46 -34.61 -1.91
N SER A 84 10.13 -35.68 -1.59
CA SER A 84 11.09 -35.73 -0.50
C SER A 84 12.11 -34.60 -0.64
N PHE A 85 12.38 -33.91 0.45
CA PHE A 85 13.48 -32.96 0.54
C PHE A 85 14.80 -33.70 0.35
N SER A 86 15.37 -33.69 -0.83
CA SER A 86 16.68 -34.24 -1.13
C SER A 86 17.54 -33.14 -1.75
N GLY A 87 18.65 -32.85 -1.12
CA GLY A 87 19.66 -31.95 -1.68
C GLY A 87 19.31 -30.46 -1.75
N GLY A 88 18.43 -29.97 -0.90
CA GLY A 88 18.09 -28.53 -0.83
C GLY A 88 17.07 -28.05 -1.88
N VAL A 89 16.49 -28.94 -2.66
CA VAL A 89 15.41 -28.62 -3.62
C VAL A 89 14.07 -29.04 -3.02
N SER A 90 13.23 -28.06 -2.71
CA SER A 90 11.83 -28.29 -2.35
C SER A 90 11.03 -28.46 -3.64
N THR A 91 10.45 -29.63 -3.85
CA THR A 91 9.36 -29.80 -4.82
C THR A 91 8.08 -29.38 -4.12
N ALA A 92 7.65 -28.14 -4.34
CA ALA A 92 6.34 -27.69 -3.88
C ALA A 92 5.27 -28.51 -4.59
N GLY A 93 4.50 -29.28 -3.83
CA GLY A 93 3.27 -29.87 -4.35
C GLY A 93 2.21 -28.77 -4.43
N ASN A 94 1.30 -28.81 -5.42
CA ASN A 94 0.20 -27.87 -5.56
C ASN A 94 -0.88 -28.00 -4.43
N LYS A 95 -0.48 -28.46 -3.25
CA LYS A 95 -1.31 -28.48 -2.04
C LYS A 95 -1.18 -27.14 -1.34
N LEU A 96 -2.30 -26.57 -0.93
CA LEU A 96 -2.30 -25.33 -0.15
C LEU A 96 -1.90 -25.59 1.30
N LYS A 97 -1.38 -24.57 1.95
CA LYS A 97 -1.16 -24.58 3.41
C LYS A 97 -2.50 -24.72 4.12
N VAL A 98 -2.52 -25.46 5.21
CA VAL A 98 -3.68 -25.52 6.10
C VAL A 98 -3.67 -24.28 6.98
N ILE A 99 -4.61 -23.39 6.78
CA ILE A 99 -4.80 -22.20 7.60
C ILE A 99 -5.90 -22.43 8.64
N THR A 100 -5.72 -21.85 9.82
CA THR A 100 -6.68 -21.92 10.93
C THR A 100 -7.08 -20.52 11.39
N ALA A 101 -8.24 -20.44 12.06
CA ALA A 101 -8.65 -19.18 12.66
C ALA A 101 -7.67 -18.75 13.76
N GLY A 102 -7.31 -17.46 13.79
CA GLY A 102 -6.38 -16.95 14.79
C GLY A 102 -5.99 -15.50 14.61
N PHE A 103 -5.31 -14.98 15.63
CA PHE A 103 -4.68 -13.67 15.56
C PHE A 103 -3.45 -13.71 14.65
N GLN A 104 -3.29 -12.63 13.89
CA GLN A 104 -2.17 -12.47 12.97
C GLN A 104 -1.08 -11.59 13.59
N THR A 105 0.12 -11.63 13.00
CA THR A 105 1.21 -10.75 13.39
C THR A 105 0.81 -9.30 13.15
N ALA A 106 0.99 -8.45 14.17
CA ALA A 106 0.68 -7.04 14.08
C ALA A 106 1.51 -6.35 12.99
N GLN A 107 0.91 -5.34 12.36
CA GLN A 107 1.59 -4.43 11.45
C GLN A 107 1.65 -3.03 12.05
N ALA A 108 2.73 -2.29 11.80
CA ALA A 108 2.87 -0.93 12.27
C ALA A 108 3.72 -0.10 11.32
N ASN A 109 3.38 1.19 11.21
CA ASN A 109 4.29 2.22 10.69
C ASN A 109 4.54 3.24 11.78
N LEU A 110 5.78 3.74 11.86
CA LEU A 110 6.18 4.85 12.71
C LEU A 110 6.61 6.01 11.81
N PHE A 111 5.99 7.16 12.00
CA PHE A 111 6.24 8.37 11.22
C PHE A 111 7.00 9.40 12.08
N MET A 112 8.03 9.98 11.51
CA MET A 112 8.70 11.16 12.06
C MET A 112 8.58 12.29 11.03
N ASP A 113 7.83 13.31 11.37
CA ASP A 113 7.68 14.52 10.56
C ASP A 113 8.45 15.66 11.22
N VAL A 114 9.30 16.34 10.46
CA VAL A 114 10.12 17.45 10.97
C VAL A 114 9.87 18.69 10.12
N GLN A 115 9.39 19.77 10.73
CA GLN A 115 9.36 21.08 10.12
C GLN A 115 10.75 21.71 10.28
N LEU A 116 11.54 21.67 9.21
CA LEU A 116 12.94 22.15 9.23
C LEU A 116 13.03 23.66 9.08
N ALA A 117 12.20 24.24 8.19
CA ALA A 117 12.12 25.67 7.92
C ALA A 117 10.72 26.02 7.45
N ASP A 118 10.45 27.31 7.18
CA ASP A 118 9.19 27.75 6.62
C ASP A 118 8.96 27.10 5.25
N GLY A 119 7.95 26.21 5.17
CA GLY A 119 7.62 25.46 3.97
C GLY A 119 8.61 24.36 3.58
N ILE A 120 9.55 23.97 4.47
CA ILE A 120 10.46 22.83 4.23
C ILE A 120 10.28 21.82 5.35
N ARG A 121 9.98 20.58 4.99
CA ARG A 121 9.83 19.50 5.95
C ARG A 121 10.51 18.20 5.49
N LEU A 122 10.83 17.37 6.47
CA LEU A 122 11.33 16.01 6.32
C LEU A 122 10.26 15.04 6.82
N ASN A 123 10.06 13.94 6.11
CA ASN A 123 9.37 12.77 6.62
C ASN A 123 10.33 11.58 6.62
N VAL A 124 10.30 10.78 7.68
CA VAL A 124 10.94 9.46 7.74
C VAL A 124 9.91 8.47 8.26
N THR A 125 9.76 7.36 7.55
CA THR A 125 8.85 6.27 7.92
C THR A 125 9.62 4.99 8.13
N SER A 126 9.43 4.35 9.28
CA SER A 126 9.86 2.97 9.52
C SER A 126 8.66 2.08 9.75
N TYR A 127 8.81 0.76 9.54
CA TYR A 127 7.70 -0.18 9.64
C TYR A 127 8.11 -1.50 10.31
N LEU A 128 7.11 -2.10 10.97
CA LEU A 128 7.10 -3.47 11.45
C LEU A 128 6.07 -4.26 10.65
N SER A 129 6.41 -5.45 10.23
CA SER A 129 5.51 -6.31 9.45
C SER A 129 5.60 -7.76 9.88
N SER A 130 4.66 -8.57 9.44
CA SER A 130 4.72 -10.02 9.58
C SER A 130 5.95 -10.65 8.94
N LYS A 131 6.54 -9.98 7.95
CA LYS A 131 7.77 -10.38 7.27
C LYS A 131 9.02 -10.12 8.10
N HIS A 132 9.02 -9.07 8.93
CA HIS A 132 10.16 -8.59 9.71
C HIS A 132 9.74 -8.32 11.16
N HIS A 133 9.07 -9.28 11.80
CA HIS A 133 8.46 -9.07 13.13
C HIS A 133 9.49 -8.87 14.26
N ASN A 134 10.73 -9.23 14.06
CA ASN A 134 11.83 -9.03 15.00
C ASN A 134 12.72 -7.82 14.65
N GLU A 135 12.39 -7.06 13.61
CA GLU A 135 13.17 -5.93 13.11
C GLU A 135 12.27 -4.78 12.70
N THR A 136 12.77 -3.57 12.84
CA THR A 136 12.13 -2.37 12.27
C THR A 136 12.96 -1.85 11.12
N TRP A 137 12.38 -1.77 9.93
CA TRP A 137 13.06 -1.32 8.73
C TRP A 137 12.60 0.07 8.31
N VAL A 138 13.48 0.83 7.67
CA VAL A 138 13.10 2.11 7.04
C VAL A 138 12.29 1.83 5.78
N LYS A 139 11.06 2.35 5.74
CA LYS A 139 10.15 2.28 4.60
C LYS A 139 10.46 3.36 3.57
N GLY A 140 10.86 4.55 4.04
CA GLY A 140 11.24 5.67 3.21
C GLY A 140 11.59 6.90 4.03
N GLY A 141 12.03 7.94 3.32
CA GLY A 141 12.27 9.27 3.87
C GLY A 141 12.48 10.26 2.73
N TYR A 142 11.88 11.45 2.84
CA TYR A 142 11.97 12.48 1.81
C TYR A 142 11.92 13.87 2.41
N ILE A 143 12.49 14.83 1.66
CA ILE A 143 12.34 16.25 1.94
C ILE A 143 11.27 16.80 1.00
N GLN A 144 10.35 17.57 1.56
CA GLN A 144 9.31 18.27 0.82
C GLN A 144 9.48 19.78 0.93
N PHE A 145 9.40 20.44 -0.22
CA PHE A 145 9.48 21.88 -0.36
C PHE A 145 8.11 22.41 -0.79
N ASP A 146 7.43 23.10 0.09
CA ASP A 146 6.24 23.93 -0.17
C ASP A 146 6.58 25.39 -0.37
N LYS A 147 7.80 25.79 0.04
CA LYS A 147 8.46 27.06 -0.24
C LYS A 147 9.94 26.80 -0.55
N LEU A 148 10.52 27.66 -1.36
CA LEU A 148 11.96 27.65 -1.62
C LEU A 148 12.64 28.82 -0.86
N PRO A 149 13.90 28.66 -0.40
CA PRO A 149 14.62 29.69 0.32
C PRO A 149 15.15 30.82 -0.59
N PHE A 150 14.66 30.88 -1.83
CA PHE A 150 15.09 31.87 -2.80
C PHE A 150 14.29 33.16 -2.66
N LYS A 151 14.97 34.29 -2.81
CA LYS A 151 14.35 35.64 -2.78
C LYS A 151 13.73 35.97 -4.15
N GLY A 152 12.67 36.77 -4.14
CA GLY A 152 12.01 37.29 -5.33
C GLY A 152 10.58 36.80 -5.51
N GLN A 153 9.75 37.62 -6.10
CA GLN A 153 8.32 37.39 -6.26
C GLN A 153 8.03 36.16 -7.13
N PHE A 154 8.85 35.93 -8.15
CA PHE A 154 8.72 34.76 -9.03
C PHE A 154 8.68 33.46 -8.27
N TRP A 155 9.66 33.23 -7.36
CA TRP A 155 9.70 32.00 -6.57
C TRP A 155 8.53 31.88 -5.59
N GLY A 156 8.15 33.01 -4.98
CA GLY A 156 6.99 33.05 -4.11
C GLY A 156 5.70 32.68 -4.84
N ASP A 157 5.47 33.21 -6.05
CA ASP A 157 4.28 32.95 -6.84
C ASP A 157 4.26 31.51 -7.39
N LEU A 158 5.41 31.01 -7.86
CA LEU A 158 5.56 29.62 -8.30
C LEU A 158 5.20 28.64 -7.18
N MET A 159 5.75 28.85 -6.00
CA MET A 159 5.55 27.93 -4.87
C MET A 159 4.17 28.03 -4.20
N LYS A 160 3.34 29.03 -4.56
CA LYS A 160 1.91 29.02 -4.16
C LYS A 160 1.14 27.83 -4.76
N ILE A 161 1.57 27.34 -5.90
CA ILE A 161 0.90 26.25 -6.63
C ILE A 161 1.76 24.99 -6.74
N THR A 162 3.05 25.04 -6.40
CA THR A 162 4.02 23.96 -6.60
C THR A 162 4.46 23.37 -5.29
N THR A 163 4.62 22.04 -5.24
CA THR A 163 5.28 21.28 -4.19
C THR A 163 6.36 20.41 -4.83
N ILE A 164 7.55 20.33 -4.23
CA ILE A 164 8.65 19.49 -4.70
C ILE A 164 8.97 18.48 -3.59
N LYS A 165 9.09 17.21 -3.96
CA LYS A 165 9.44 16.10 -3.06
C LYS A 165 10.66 15.40 -3.61
N ILE A 166 11.67 15.16 -2.75
CA ILE A 166 12.94 14.52 -3.13
C ILE A 166 13.35 13.54 -2.04
N GLY A 167 13.68 12.31 -2.43
CA GLY A 167 14.16 11.31 -1.48
C GLY A 167 13.84 9.88 -1.89
N HIS A 168 13.62 9.05 -0.89
CA HIS A 168 13.13 7.68 -1.00
C HIS A 168 11.68 7.65 -0.53
N PHE A 169 10.73 7.46 -1.45
CA PHE A 169 9.31 7.58 -1.15
C PHE A 169 8.49 6.58 -1.98
N GLU A 170 7.27 6.32 -1.53
CA GLU A 170 6.24 5.68 -2.33
C GLU A 170 5.89 6.57 -3.51
N VAL A 171 5.98 6.04 -4.73
CA VAL A 171 5.69 6.77 -5.96
C VAL A 171 4.20 7.09 -6.06
N ASP A 172 3.86 8.32 -6.49
CA ASP A 172 2.48 8.76 -6.63
C ASP A 172 1.87 8.26 -7.96
N TYR A 173 1.56 6.94 -8.00
CA TYR A 173 0.89 6.29 -9.11
C TYR A 173 -0.49 5.80 -8.68
N GLY A 174 -1.55 6.32 -9.32
CA GLY A 174 -2.94 6.05 -8.96
C GLY A 174 -3.40 6.76 -7.69
N ASP A 175 -4.69 6.65 -7.38
CA ASP A 175 -5.28 7.23 -6.17
C ASP A 175 -5.48 6.20 -5.04
N GLU A 176 -5.36 4.90 -5.33
CA GLU A 176 -5.41 3.84 -4.30
C GLU A 176 -4.26 3.98 -3.30
N HIS A 177 -3.11 4.50 -3.74
CA HIS A 177 -1.98 4.84 -2.89
C HIS A 177 -2.33 5.77 -1.70
N TYR A 178 -3.36 6.61 -1.81
CA TYR A 178 -3.88 7.41 -0.68
C TYR A 178 -4.84 6.63 0.23
N ARG A 179 -5.23 5.43 -0.15
CA ARG A 179 -6.19 4.56 0.55
C ARG A 179 -5.56 3.22 0.90
N ARG A 180 -4.31 3.24 1.29
CA ARG A 180 -3.53 2.03 1.61
C ARG A 180 -4.17 1.23 2.74
N SER A 181 -3.99 -0.08 2.70
CA SER A 181 -4.43 -1.03 3.72
C SER A 181 -3.34 -1.42 4.71
N ASP A 182 -2.10 -0.97 4.51
CA ASP A 182 -0.96 -1.29 5.35
C ASP A 182 -1.03 -0.63 6.74
N GLY A 183 -0.40 -1.22 7.73
CA GLY A 183 -0.50 -0.91 9.15
C GLY A 183 -0.60 0.55 9.54
N GLY A 184 0.18 1.42 8.90
CA GLY A 184 0.18 2.84 9.20
C GLY A 184 -0.98 3.62 8.61
N GLN A 185 -1.61 3.11 7.56
CA GLN A 185 -2.62 3.83 6.79
C GLN A 185 -3.97 3.13 6.74
N ALA A 186 -4.10 2.01 7.43
CA ALA A 186 -5.31 1.19 7.45
C ALA A 186 -6.58 1.93 7.92
N LEU A 187 -6.43 3.06 8.63
CA LEU A 187 -7.55 3.97 8.97
C LEU A 187 -8.24 4.56 7.75
N TYR A 188 -7.52 4.72 6.64
CA TYR A 188 -8.04 5.39 5.43
C TYR A 188 -8.74 4.43 4.49
N ASN A 189 -8.45 3.11 4.61
CA ASN A 189 -9.08 2.09 3.79
C ASN A 189 -10.29 1.47 4.51
N PRO A 190 -11.49 1.52 3.91
CA PRO A 190 -12.67 0.83 4.47
C PRO A 190 -12.54 -0.70 4.49
N PHE A 191 -11.71 -1.27 3.59
CA PHE A 191 -11.51 -2.69 3.41
C PHE A 191 -10.21 -3.17 4.08
N MET A 192 -10.02 -4.50 4.19
CA MET A 192 -8.81 -5.08 4.78
C MET A 192 -7.61 -4.97 3.84
N GLU A 193 -7.82 -5.11 2.54
CA GLU A 193 -6.76 -5.00 1.53
C GLU A 193 -7.02 -3.86 0.54
N GLY A 194 -5.97 -3.43 -0.16
CA GLY A 194 -6.06 -2.66 -1.38
C GLY A 194 -6.60 -3.50 -2.55
N ASN A 195 -6.33 -3.08 -3.77
CA ASN A 195 -6.69 -3.81 -4.97
C ASN A 195 -5.97 -5.17 -5.05
N ILE A 196 -6.46 -6.09 -5.91
CA ILE A 196 -5.85 -7.41 -6.14
C ILE A 196 -4.44 -7.26 -6.68
N MET A 197 -4.21 -6.41 -7.70
CA MET A 197 -2.88 -5.89 -8.02
C MET A 197 -2.63 -4.68 -7.11
N ASP A 198 -1.69 -4.83 -6.20
CA ASP A 198 -1.35 -3.79 -5.22
C ASP A 198 -0.19 -2.96 -5.75
N GLU A 199 -0.52 -1.79 -6.27
CA GLU A 199 0.42 -0.85 -6.88
C GLU A 199 1.20 -0.11 -5.79
N TYR A 200 2.33 -0.69 -5.40
CA TYR A 200 3.20 -0.11 -4.39
C TYR A 200 4.67 -0.26 -4.77
N ALA A 201 5.32 0.84 -5.00
CA ALA A 201 6.77 0.88 -5.14
C ALA A 201 7.34 2.05 -4.34
N THR A 202 8.45 1.80 -3.64
CA THR A 202 9.28 2.88 -3.11
C THR A 202 10.52 3.02 -3.98
N GLU A 203 10.75 4.23 -4.45
CA GLU A 203 11.86 4.55 -5.35
C GLU A 203 12.61 5.79 -4.87
N ILE A 204 13.84 5.96 -5.36
CA ILE A 204 14.66 7.13 -5.06
C ILE A 204 14.60 8.08 -6.25
N GLY A 205 14.21 9.34 -5.98
CA GLY A 205 14.06 10.34 -7.03
C GLY A 205 13.40 11.62 -6.53
N GLY A 206 12.64 12.24 -7.43
CA GLY A 206 11.90 13.46 -7.13
C GLY A 206 10.56 13.53 -7.87
N GLU A 207 9.62 14.21 -7.26
CA GLU A 207 8.30 14.52 -7.79
C GLU A 207 8.01 16.01 -7.66
N VAL A 208 7.42 16.59 -8.68
CA VAL A 208 6.97 17.99 -8.71
C VAL A 208 5.46 18.00 -8.95
N TYR A 209 4.75 18.61 -8.01
CA TYR A 209 3.31 18.74 -8.05
C TYR A 209 2.92 20.18 -8.37
N VAL A 210 1.89 20.36 -9.16
CA VAL A 210 1.27 21.65 -9.43
C VAL A 210 -0.22 21.56 -9.14
N LYS A 211 -0.75 22.48 -8.30
CA LYS A 211 -2.16 22.49 -7.90
C LYS A 211 -2.72 23.90 -8.02
N LYS A 212 -3.81 24.05 -8.79
CA LYS A 212 -4.47 25.34 -8.96
C LYS A 212 -5.96 25.15 -9.28
N ASN A 213 -6.82 25.82 -8.53
CA ASN A 213 -8.27 25.88 -8.78
C ASN A 213 -8.95 24.50 -8.90
N GLY A 214 -8.50 23.53 -8.09
CA GLY A 214 -8.98 22.16 -8.09
C GLY A 214 -8.42 21.29 -9.22
N PHE A 215 -7.59 21.80 -10.11
CA PHE A 215 -6.78 21.01 -11.01
C PHE A 215 -5.43 20.69 -10.37
N PHE A 216 -4.90 19.52 -10.66
CA PHE A 216 -3.57 19.10 -10.22
C PHE A 216 -2.84 18.35 -11.32
N GLY A 217 -1.52 18.40 -11.25
CA GLY A 217 -0.62 17.63 -12.08
C GLY A 217 0.63 17.26 -11.31
N MET A 218 1.26 16.15 -11.66
CA MET A 218 2.53 15.69 -11.10
C MET A 218 3.42 15.17 -12.23
N PHE A 219 4.69 15.48 -12.12
CA PHE A 219 5.78 14.85 -12.87
C PHE A 219 6.78 14.26 -11.88
N GLY A 220 7.13 12.99 -12.08
CA GLY A 220 8.12 12.27 -11.29
C GLY A 220 9.21 11.67 -12.15
N LEU A 221 10.44 11.69 -11.63
CA LEU A 221 11.60 11.03 -12.18
C LEU A 221 12.36 10.31 -11.09
N THR A 222 12.53 8.99 -11.23
CA THR A 222 13.16 8.16 -10.22
C THR A 222 14.17 7.18 -10.82
N ASN A 223 14.91 6.51 -9.95
CA ASN A 223 15.85 5.47 -10.36
C ASN A 223 15.18 4.12 -10.70
N GLY A 224 13.86 3.97 -10.60
CA GLY A 224 13.14 2.73 -10.89
C GLY A 224 13.21 1.67 -9.80
N MET A 225 14.05 1.85 -8.79
CA MET A 225 14.23 0.94 -7.64
C MET A 225 15.07 1.60 -6.54
N ILE A 226 15.12 0.99 -5.35
CA ILE A 226 15.88 1.53 -4.22
C ILE A 226 17.39 1.60 -4.51
N LYS A 227 17.96 0.54 -5.09
CA LYS A 227 19.38 0.47 -5.50
C LYS A 227 19.55 0.79 -6.98
N GLY A 228 18.86 1.78 -7.45
CA GLY A 228 18.78 2.12 -8.87
C GLY A 228 20.01 2.79 -9.46
N ASN A 229 21.03 3.10 -8.67
CA ASN A 229 22.31 3.63 -9.15
C ASN A 229 23.26 2.55 -9.71
N ILE A 230 22.92 1.27 -9.58
CA ILE A 230 23.67 0.16 -10.16
C ILE A 230 23.15 -0.08 -11.57
N ASP A 231 24.03 0.02 -12.56
CA ASP A 231 23.65 -0.04 -13.97
C ASP A 231 23.77 -1.46 -14.56
N SER A 232 24.66 -2.29 -14.08
CA SER A 232 24.87 -3.63 -14.63
C SER A 232 23.74 -4.60 -14.25
N LEU A 233 23.09 -5.17 -15.25
CA LEU A 233 22.16 -6.29 -15.12
C LEU A 233 22.85 -7.60 -15.49
N TYR A 234 22.39 -8.74 -14.97
CA TYR A 234 22.99 -10.04 -15.28
C TYR A 234 22.79 -10.41 -16.76
N ALA A 235 23.87 -10.47 -17.52
CA ALA A 235 23.85 -10.78 -18.96
C ALA A 235 23.16 -12.11 -19.28
N ALA A 236 23.40 -13.16 -18.48
CA ALA A 236 22.80 -14.48 -18.67
C ALA A 236 21.27 -14.50 -18.54
N SER A 237 20.67 -13.47 -17.92
CA SER A 237 19.24 -13.34 -17.70
C SER A 237 18.59 -12.28 -18.60
N ASN A 238 19.31 -11.72 -19.58
CA ASN A 238 18.81 -10.68 -20.47
C ASN A 238 19.02 -11.08 -21.94
N PRO A 239 18.10 -11.83 -22.54
CA PRO A 239 18.24 -12.29 -23.92
C PRO A 239 18.23 -11.16 -24.96
N ASP A 240 17.74 -9.96 -24.62
CA ASP A 240 17.79 -8.76 -25.46
C ASP A 240 19.13 -8.02 -25.41
N GLY A 241 20.08 -8.47 -24.55
CA GLY A 241 21.38 -7.85 -24.38
C GLY A 241 21.38 -6.48 -23.71
N ASP A 242 20.21 -5.97 -23.30
CA ASP A 242 20.08 -4.68 -22.63
C ASP A 242 20.42 -4.81 -21.13
N LEU A 243 21.64 -4.42 -20.77
CA LEU A 243 22.19 -4.46 -19.42
C LEU A 243 22.11 -3.11 -18.70
N HIS A 244 21.65 -2.07 -19.37
CA HIS A 244 21.49 -0.74 -18.79
C HIS A 244 20.11 -0.59 -18.16
N LYS A 245 20.04 0.17 -17.08
CA LYS A 245 18.78 0.60 -16.47
C LYS A 245 18.30 1.92 -17.09
N SER A 246 17.01 2.14 -17.06
CA SER A 246 16.38 3.41 -17.38
C SER A 246 15.71 4.01 -16.16
N PRO A 247 15.54 5.34 -16.08
CA PRO A 247 14.73 5.95 -15.04
C PRO A 247 13.26 5.54 -15.20
N SER A 248 12.51 5.58 -14.08
CA SER A 248 11.06 5.60 -14.15
C SER A 248 10.59 7.02 -14.40
N ILE A 249 9.59 7.14 -15.26
CA ILE A 249 8.86 8.39 -15.54
C ILE A 249 7.44 8.22 -15.00
N LEU A 250 7.03 9.18 -14.20
CA LEU A 250 5.69 9.24 -13.64
C LEU A 250 4.99 10.52 -14.09
N LEU A 251 3.74 10.38 -14.48
CA LEU A 251 2.87 11.49 -14.82
C LEU A 251 1.52 11.27 -14.12
N LYS A 252 0.97 12.33 -13.55
CA LYS A 252 -0.38 12.32 -13.03
C LYS A 252 -1.06 13.65 -13.30
N ALA A 253 -2.33 13.62 -13.66
CA ALA A 253 -3.14 14.82 -13.83
C ALA A 253 -4.58 14.53 -13.46
N GLY A 254 -5.28 15.56 -13.00
CA GLY A 254 -6.67 15.41 -12.63
C GLY A 254 -7.32 16.66 -12.10
N LEU A 255 -8.51 16.46 -11.60
CA LEU A 255 -9.29 17.49 -10.91
C LEU A 255 -9.83 16.93 -9.59
N ASP A 256 -9.93 17.80 -8.58
CA ASP A 256 -10.54 17.51 -7.29
C ASP A 256 -11.32 18.76 -6.86
N LYS A 257 -12.63 18.71 -6.97
CA LYS A 257 -13.50 19.88 -6.76
C LYS A 257 -14.72 19.54 -5.92
N LYS A 258 -15.08 20.47 -5.06
CA LYS A 258 -16.43 20.54 -4.48
C LYS A 258 -17.34 21.16 -5.55
N LEU A 259 -18.32 20.38 -6.00
CA LEU A 259 -19.33 20.81 -6.98
C LEU A 259 -20.52 21.47 -6.29
N ALA A 260 -20.80 21.07 -5.04
CA ALA A 260 -21.75 21.65 -4.12
C ALA A 260 -21.26 21.42 -2.68
N ASP A 261 -21.96 21.97 -1.68
CA ASP A 261 -21.53 21.85 -0.26
C ASP A 261 -21.36 20.40 0.20
N ASN A 262 -22.19 19.50 -0.32
CA ASN A 262 -22.17 18.07 0.02
C ASN A 262 -21.71 17.17 -1.13
N VAL A 263 -21.23 17.73 -2.26
CA VAL A 263 -20.80 16.96 -3.45
C VAL A 263 -19.35 17.27 -3.79
N ARG A 264 -18.48 16.26 -3.74
CA ARG A 264 -17.10 16.34 -4.18
C ARG A 264 -16.84 15.31 -5.27
N LEU A 265 -16.22 15.76 -6.36
CA LEU A 265 -15.78 14.92 -7.46
C LEU A 265 -14.28 15.03 -7.62
N ARG A 266 -13.60 13.88 -7.69
CA ARG A 266 -12.22 13.78 -8.10
C ARG A 266 -12.10 12.83 -9.28
N LEU A 267 -11.34 13.21 -10.30
CA LEU A 267 -10.96 12.38 -11.43
C LEU A 267 -9.45 12.50 -11.63
N SER A 268 -8.77 11.40 -11.83
CA SER A 268 -7.33 11.39 -12.10
C SER A 268 -6.95 10.38 -13.17
N ALA A 269 -5.85 10.67 -13.86
CA ALA A 269 -5.14 9.75 -14.74
C ALA A 269 -3.67 9.75 -14.33
N SER A 270 -3.09 8.55 -14.23
CA SER A 270 -1.69 8.34 -13.83
C SER A 270 -0.98 7.41 -14.81
N PHE A 271 0.25 7.74 -15.13
CA PHE A 271 1.15 6.91 -15.94
C PHE A 271 2.42 6.61 -15.16
N TYR A 272 2.88 5.37 -15.22
CA TYR A 272 4.17 4.91 -14.75
C TYR A 272 4.86 4.14 -15.87
N GLY A 273 6.09 4.50 -16.20
CA GLY A 273 6.89 3.82 -17.24
C GLY A 273 8.34 3.64 -16.84
N ASN A 274 8.83 2.41 -16.94
CA ASN A 274 10.25 2.07 -16.86
C ASN A 274 10.61 1.09 -17.98
N GLN A 275 11.61 1.41 -18.79
CA GLN A 275 11.96 0.61 -19.97
C GLN A 275 12.99 -0.47 -19.67
N SER A 276 13.79 -0.32 -18.59
CA SER A 276 14.80 -1.29 -18.19
C SER A 276 15.15 -1.13 -16.72
N CYS A 277 14.82 -2.13 -15.92
CA CYS A 277 15.07 -2.16 -14.48
C CYS A 277 15.62 -3.53 -14.07
N GLY A 278 16.45 -3.57 -13.04
CA GLY A 278 16.95 -4.83 -12.46
C GLY A 278 15.92 -5.58 -11.62
N GLY A 279 14.85 -4.89 -11.17
CA GLY A 279 13.82 -5.48 -10.33
C GLY A 279 12.74 -4.46 -9.98
N ASN A 280 11.88 -4.11 -10.95
CA ASN A 280 10.75 -3.23 -10.69
C ASN A 280 9.74 -3.91 -9.76
N THR A 281 9.20 -3.15 -8.81
CA THR A 281 8.31 -3.66 -7.76
C THR A 281 6.94 -2.98 -7.76
N LEU A 282 6.53 -2.28 -8.83
CA LEU A 282 5.26 -1.55 -8.86
C LEU A 282 4.07 -2.44 -8.43
N PHE A 283 4.02 -3.67 -8.92
CA PHE A 283 2.99 -4.65 -8.55
C PHE A 283 3.46 -5.64 -7.48
N GLY A 284 4.52 -5.31 -6.73
CA GLY A 284 5.03 -6.16 -5.67
C GLY A 284 4.21 -6.11 -4.38
N GLY A 285 3.41 -5.08 -4.22
CA GLY A 285 2.64 -4.82 -3.02
C GLY A 285 3.46 -4.24 -1.86
N ASP A 286 2.75 -3.70 -0.88
CA ASP A 286 3.37 -3.08 0.29
C ASP A 286 4.18 -4.10 1.11
N ARG A 287 5.39 -3.70 1.51
CA ARG A 287 6.30 -4.53 2.30
C ARG A 287 5.81 -4.84 3.71
N THR A 288 4.85 -4.08 4.22
CA THR A 288 4.20 -4.37 5.50
C THR A 288 3.45 -5.70 5.45
N GLY A 289 3.08 -6.15 4.27
CA GLY A 289 2.49 -7.46 4.03
C GLY A 289 0.99 -7.41 3.77
N SER A 290 0.45 -8.57 3.42
CA SER A 290 -0.98 -8.77 3.19
C SER A 290 -1.75 -8.88 4.50
N ASN A 291 -2.99 -8.42 4.47
CA ASN A 291 -3.98 -8.60 5.53
C ASN A 291 -4.82 -9.87 5.36
N TYR A 292 -4.59 -10.67 4.30
CA TYR A 292 -5.11 -12.02 4.13
C TYR A 292 -3.95 -13.01 4.23
N GLN A 293 -3.50 -13.31 5.45
CA GLN A 293 -2.26 -14.05 5.65
C GLN A 293 -2.42 -15.54 5.32
N PHE A 294 -1.45 -16.05 4.57
CA PHE A 294 -1.29 -17.46 4.17
C PHE A 294 -2.38 -18.03 3.24
N VAL A 295 -3.32 -17.22 2.73
CA VAL A 295 -4.31 -17.70 1.76
C VAL A 295 -3.65 -17.97 0.41
N MET A 296 -4.05 -19.06 -0.25
CA MET A 296 -3.55 -19.46 -1.56
C MET A 296 -2.01 -19.55 -1.62
N GLU A 297 -1.41 -20.12 -0.60
CA GLU A 297 0.02 -20.38 -0.53
C GLU A 297 0.31 -21.87 -0.62
N GLU A 298 1.30 -22.26 -1.43
CA GLU A 298 1.69 -23.65 -1.57
C GLU A 298 2.26 -24.22 -0.27
N ASN A 299 1.87 -25.44 0.05
CA ASN A 299 2.47 -26.18 1.16
C ASN A 299 3.86 -26.68 0.76
N SER A 300 4.89 -25.98 1.18
CA SER A 300 6.28 -26.37 0.97
C SER A 300 6.67 -27.53 1.88
N ALA A 301 7.42 -28.51 1.33
CA ALA A 301 8.02 -29.57 2.13
C ALA A 301 9.10 -29.08 3.11
N ASN A 302 9.57 -27.84 2.97
CA ASN A 302 10.57 -27.26 3.86
C ASN A 302 9.92 -26.72 5.15
N PRO A 303 10.09 -27.39 6.31
CA PRO A 303 9.52 -26.93 7.58
C PRO A 303 10.01 -25.54 8.01
N SER A 304 11.20 -25.13 7.60
CA SER A 304 11.72 -23.81 7.92
C SER A 304 10.98 -22.67 7.24
N SER A 305 10.22 -22.96 6.19
CA SER A 305 9.33 -21.99 5.55
C SER A 305 8.00 -21.81 6.30
N THR A 306 7.74 -22.65 7.30
CA THR A 306 6.49 -22.62 8.09
C THR A 306 6.62 -21.86 9.40
N THR A 307 7.83 -21.68 9.90
CA THR A 307 8.09 -21.14 11.25
C THR A 307 8.38 -19.65 11.28
N GLY A 308 8.67 -19.10 10.17
CA GLY A 308 8.90 -17.66 10.09
C GLY A 308 7.92 -17.04 9.12
N ALA A 309 7.56 -15.86 9.36
CA ALA A 309 7.04 -14.95 8.40
C ALA A 309 7.98 -14.90 7.18
N GLY A 310 8.06 -15.99 6.45
CA GLY A 310 8.86 -16.10 5.23
C GLY A 310 8.41 -15.03 4.26
N THR A 311 9.36 -14.32 3.73
CA THR A 311 9.15 -13.24 2.75
C THR A 311 8.09 -13.54 1.67
N PRO A 312 8.04 -14.77 1.08
CA PRO A 312 7.03 -15.09 0.06
C PRO A 312 5.58 -15.03 0.57
N LEU A 313 5.36 -15.38 1.83
CA LEU A 313 4.01 -15.53 2.40
C LEU A 313 3.38 -14.20 2.84
N ALA A 314 4.16 -13.14 2.89
CA ALA A 314 3.68 -11.82 3.30
C ALA A 314 2.77 -11.13 2.27
N PHE A 315 2.67 -11.66 1.05
CA PHE A 315 1.92 -11.05 -0.06
C PHE A 315 0.74 -11.91 -0.52
N SER A 316 0.30 -12.83 0.31
CA SER A 316 -0.83 -13.74 0.03
C SER A 316 -2.09 -12.99 -0.38
N GLY A 317 -2.89 -13.57 -1.27
CA GLY A 317 -4.13 -13.00 -1.76
C GLY A 317 -3.97 -11.85 -2.77
N ARG A 318 -2.76 -11.34 -2.98
CA ARG A 318 -2.41 -10.35 -4.00
C ARG A 318 -2.02 -11.02 -5.30
N PHE A 319 -2.09 -10.27 -6.39
CA PHE A 319 -1.69 -10.75 -7.71
C PHE A 319 -0.62 -9.85 -8.30
N ASN A 320 0.52 -10.44 -8.69
CA ASN A 320 1.61 -9.76 -9.35
C ASN A 320 1.78 -10.33 -10.77
N PRO A 321 1.65 -9.53 -11.84
CA PRO A 321 1.84 -9.99 -13.22
C PRO A 321 3.32 -10.27 -13.55
N GLY A 322 4.28 -9.89 -12.68
CA GLY A 322 5.70 -10.17 -12.83
C GLY A 322 6.42 -9.27 -13.81
N PHE A 323 6.06 -7.99 -13.90
CA PHE A 323 6.73 -7.03 -14.79
C PHE A 323 7.97 -6.42 -14.13
N SER A 324 9.03 -7.20 -13.99
CA SER A 324 10.21 -6.79 -13.22
C SER A 324 11.28 -6.06 -14.02
N LYS A 325 11.38 -6.27 -15.33
CA LYS A 325 12.39 -5.64 -16.21
C LYS A 325 11.85 -4.40 -16.91
N LYS A 326 10.71 -4.51 -17.55
CA LYS A 326 10.05 -3.46 -18.30
C LYS A 326 8.60 -3.36 -17.92
N ILE A 327 8.11 -2.12 -17.73
CA ILE A 327 6.73 -1.86 -17.37
C ILE A 327 6.27 -0.53 -17.95
N ASN A 328 5.03 -0.52 -18.43
CA ASN A 328 4.25 0.68 -18.70
C ASN A 328 2.85 0.43 -18.11
N ALA A 329 2.40 1.33 -17.28
CA ALA A 329 1.11 1.23 -16.61
C ALA A 329 0.36 2.55 -16.70
N LEU A 330 -0.93 2.49 -16.96
CA LEU A 330 -1.85 3.62 -17.05
C LEU A 330 -3.07 3.33 -16.18
N MET A 331 -3.38 4.24 -15.27
CA MET A 331 -4.51 4.11 -14.35
C MET A 331 -5.40 5.32 -14.41
N PHE A 332 -6.71 5.08 -14.38
CA PHE A 332 -7.74 6.09 -14.20
C PHE A 332 -8.46 5.82 -12.89
N ASN A 333 -8.65 6.89 -12.09
CA ASN A 333 -9.43 6.82 -10.87
C ASN A 333 -10.55 7.87 -10.89
N ALA A 334 -11.67 7.51 -10.27
CA ALA A 334 -12.79 8.40 -10.06
C ALA A 334 -13.28 8.28 -8.61
N PHE A 335 -13.46 9.40 -7.93
CA PHE A 335 -14.02 9.46 -6.59
C PHE A 335 -15.17 10.47 -6.57
N LEU A 336 -16.32 10.01 -6.08
CA LEU A 336 -17.50 10.84 -5.83
C LEU A 336 -17.89 10.68 -4.36
N LYS A 337 -18.06 11.80 -3.68
CA LYS A 337 -18.68 11.82 -2.34
C LYS A 337 -19.90 12.73 -2.39
N THR A 338 -21.03 12.22 -1.89
CA THR A 338 -22.26 13.00 -1.72
C THR A 338 -22.92 12.64 -0.39
N GLY A 339 -22.93 13.60 0.55
CA GLY A 339 -23.28 13.32 1.92
C GLY A 339 -22.40 12.20 2.50
N GLY A 340 -23.01 11.17 3.08
CA GLY A 340 -22.31 9.98 3.59
C GLY A 340 -21.96 8.94 2.52
N PHE A 341 -22.44 9.08 1.29
CA PHE A 341 -22.16 8.11 0.22
C PHE A 341 -20.84 8.45 -0.48
N GLU A 342 -20.00 7.43 -0.67
CA GLU A 342 -18.74 7.49 -1.41
C GLU A 342 -18.71 6.40 -2.48
N LEU A 343 -18.30 6.76 -3.69
CA LEU A 343 -17.99 5.84 -4.77
C LEU A 343 -16.54 6.08 -5.19
N PHE A 344 -15.75 5.00 -5.26
CA PHE A 344 -14.37 5.06 -5.74
C PHE A 344 -14.18 4.00 -6.81
N GLY A 345 -13.67 4.39 -7.97
CA GLY A 345 -13.43 3.51 -9.11
C GLY A 345 -11.98 3.55 -9.56
N THR A 346 -11.46 2.39 -9.98
CA THR A 346 -10.15 2.20 -10.57
C THR A 346 -10.28 1.43 -11.87
N ALA A 347 -9.62 1.93 -12.92
CA ALA A 347 -9.42 1.21 -14.18
C ALA A 347 -7.95 1.31 -14.57
N GLU A 348 -7.27 0.18 -14.61
CA GLU A 348 -5.84 0.10 -14.90
C GLU A 348 -5.56 -0.83 -16.07
N THR A 349 -4.64 -0.42 -16.94
CA THR A 349 -4.03 -1.26 -17.97
C THR A 349 -2.52 -1.16 -17.86
N SER A 350 -1.86 -2.31 -17.95
CA SER A 350 -0.41 -2.38 -17.85
C SER A 350 0.18 -3.38 -18.83
N SER A 351 1.40 -3.15 -19.22
CA SER A 351 2.19 -4.07 -20.04
C SER A 351 3.63 -4.12 -19.57
N GLY A 352 4.22 -5.29 -19.61
CA GLY A 352 5.59 -5.46 -19.17
C GLY A 352 6.14 -6.85 -19.40
N ARG A 353 7.35 -7.09 -18.91
CA ARG A 353 8.03 -8.38 -18.99
C ARG A 353 9.07 -8.55 -17.89
N THR A 354 9.48 -9.76 -17.67
CA THR A 354 10.71 -10.09 -16.91
C THR A 354 11.96 -9.92 -17.77
N ALA A 355 13.12 -10.06 -17.15
CA ALA A 355 14.40 -10.00 -17.86
C ALA A 355 14.60 -11.16 -18.87
N VAL A 356 14.02 -12.33 -18.60
CA VAL A 356 14.18 -13.53 -19.45
C VAL A 356 13.21 -13.60 -20.62
N GLU A 357 12.23 -12.71 -20.67
CA GLU A 357 11.25 -12.63 -21.76
C GLU A 357 11.69 -11.65 -22.83
N THR A 358 11.37 -11.96 -24.09
CA THR A 358 11.63 -11.09 -25.26
C THR A 358 10.42 -10.24 -25.65
N SER A 359 9.21 -10.66 -25.29
CA SER A 359 7.95 -9.95 -25.58
C SER A 359 7.27 -9.51 -24.29
N THR A 360 6.51 -8.42 -24.37
CA THR A 360 5.69 -7.93 -23.28
C THR A 360 4.37 -8.68 -23.19
N ARG A 361 3.85 -8.81 -21.96
CA ARG A 361 2.52 -9.32 -21.63
C ARG A 361 1.66 -8.17 -21.10
N SER A 362 0.35 -8.36 -21.02
CA SER A 362 -0.59 -7.37 -20.51
C SER A 362 -1.28 -7.84 -19.21
N ALA A 363 -1.67 -6.86 -18.41
CA ALA A 363 -2.55 -7.05 -17.26
C ALA A 363 -3.51 -5.86 -17.16
N ASN A 364 -4.76 -6.14 -16.84
CA ASN A 364 -5.79 -5.13 -16.63
C ASN A 364 -6.46 -5.36 -15.28
N GLN A 365 -6.79 -4.28 -14.59
CA GLN A 365 -7.50 -4.30 -13.32
C GLN A 365 -8.65 -3.31 -13.33
N TYR A 366 -9.79 -3.73 -12.79
CA TYR A 366 -10.94 -2.85 -12.54
C TYR A 366 -11.41 -3.05 -11.12
N ALA A 367 -11.69 -1.98 -10.42
CA ALA A 367 -12.23 -2.02 -9.08
C ALA A 367 -13.28 -0.93 -8.88
N VAL A 368 -14.29 -1.23 -8.07
CA VAL A 368 -15.28 -0.26 -7.62
C VAL A 368 -15.60 -0.50 -6.15
N ASP A 369 -15.54 0.58 -5.37
CA ASP A 369 -15.95 0.63 -3.97
C ASP A 369 -17.20 1.51 -3.86
N ALA A 370 -18.20 1.02 -3.16
CA ALA A 370 -19.33 1.82 -2.71
C ALA A 370 -19.39 1.77 -1.18
N ILE A 371 -19.33 2.94 -0.54
CA ILE A 371 -19.27 3.07 0.91
C ILE A 371 -20.37 4.04 1.35
N TYR A 372 -21.01 3.74 2.47
CA TYR A 372 -21.90 4.68 3.13
C TYR A 372 -21.46 4.91 4.57
N ARG A 373 -21.20 6.17 4.91
CA ARG A 373 -20.82 6.62 6.25
C ARG A 373 -22.03 7.25 6.95
N PHE A 374 -22.32 6.77 8.14
CA PHE A 374 -23.52 7.13 8.87
C PHE A 374 -23.27 8.28 9.86
N GLY A 375 -24.26 9.17 9.94
CA GLY A 375 -24.27 10.28 10.90
C GLY A 375 -23.35 11.43 10.50
N ALA A 376 -23.47 12.55 11.19
CA ALA A 376 -22.70 13.76 10.91
C ALA A 376 -21.19 13.59 11.21
N ALA A 377 -20.83 12.72 12.16
CA ALA A 377 -19.44 12.43 12.51
C ALA A 377 -18.81 11.32 11.64
N GLU A 378 -19.61 10.67 10.76
CA GLU A 378 -19.18 9.58 9.88
C GLU A 378 -18.43 8.45 10.62
N ASN A 379 -18.79 8.17 11.88
CA ASN A 379 -18.09 7.21 12.74
C ASN A 379 -18.38 5.75 12.39
N LEU A 380 -19.52 5.46 11.77
CA LEU A 380 -19.91 4.13 11.35
C LEU A 380 -19.96 4.10 9.83
N PHE A 381 -19.47 3.01 9.21
CA PHE A 381 -19.59 2.82 7.77
C PHE A 381 -19.87 1.36 7.40
N LEU A 382 -20.50 1.20 6.25
CA LEU A 382 -20.61 -0.05 5.51
C LEU A 382 -20.07 0.16 4.10
N GLY A 383 -19.47 -0.87 3.53
CA GLY A 383 -18.89 -0.81 2.19
C GLY A 383 -18.97 -2.14 1.46
N VAL A 384 -18.99 -2.05 0.13
CA VAL A 384 -18.85 -3.19 -0.78
C VAL A 384 -17.79 -2.84 -1.81
N ARG A 385 -16.90 -3.79 -2.10
CA ARG A 385 -15.91 -3.73 -3.17
C ARG A 385 -16.12 -4.89 -4.14
N TYR A 386 -16.06 -4.59 -5.42
CA TYR A 386 -15.78 -5.56 -6.47
C TYR A 386 -14.49 -5.22 -7.16
N ASN A 387 -13.59 -6.20 -7.30
CA ASN A 387 -12.32 -6.02 -7.99
C ASN A 387 -12.03 -7.23 -8.89
N THR A 388 -11.60 -6.99 -10.12
CA THR A 388 -11.25 -8.01 -11.11
C THR A 388 -9.91 -7.69 -11.76
N VAL A 389 -9.12 -8.73 -11.98
CA VAL A 389 -7.86 -8.68 -12.72
C VAL A 389 -7.90 -9.70 -13.85
N SER A 390 -7.46 -9.29 -15.04
CA SER A 390 -7.23 -10.19 -16.18
C SER A 390 -5.80 -9.99 -16.67
N ALA A 391 -4.98 -11.04 -16.65
CA ALA A 391 -3.55 -10.91 -16.94
C ALA A 391 -2.99 -12.11 -17.70
N GLN A 392 -2.05 -11.83 -18.58
CA GLN A 392 -1.23 -12.85 -19.21
C GLN A 392 0.02 -13.11 -18.36
N LEU A 393 0.19 -14.36 -17.91
CA LEU A 393 1.35 -14.77 -17.13
C LEU A 393 2.47 -15.34 -18.00
N ALA A 394 3.71 -15.24 -17.51
CA ALA A 394 4.86 -15.87 -18.14
C ALA A 394 4.81 -17.38 -17.97
N ASN A 395 5.05 -18.12 -19.04
CA ASN A 395 5.23 -19.56 -18.95
C ASN A 395 6.46 -19.88 -18.09
N SER A 396 6.34 -20.82 -17.16
CA SER A 396 7.47 -21.30 -16.37
C SER A 396 8.19 -22.44 -17.13
N LYS A 397 9.52 -22.46 -17.04
CA LYS A 397 10.30 -23.58 -17.59
C LYS A 397 10.25 -24.78 -16.64
N ALA A 398 10.29 -26.00 -17.20
CA ALA A 398 10.50 -27.20 -16.40
C ALA A 398 11.84 -27.12 -15.64
N GLY A 399 11.85 -27.51 -14.36
CA GLY A 399 13.06 -27.53 -13.53
C GLY A 399 12.94 -26.81 -12.19
N THR A 400 11.83 -26.10 -11.92
CA THR A 400 11.58 -25.43 -10.64
C THR A 400 10.61 -26.19 -9.72
N GLY A 401 10.55 -27.53 -9.81
CA GLY A 401 9.79 -28.39 -8.90
C GLY A 401 8.35 -28.66 -9.27
N ALA A 402 7.64 -27.74 -9.90
CA ALA A 402 6.23 -27.88 -10.26
C ALA A 402 5.97 -28.38 -11.70
N GLY A 403 7.00 -28.70 -12.49
CA GLY A 403 6.87 -28.93 -13.92
C GLY A 403 6.72 -27.62 -14.71
N ALA A 404 6.71 -27.73 -16.04
CA ALA A 404 6.48 -26.55 -16.88
C ALA A 404 5.01 -26.12 -16.80
N ILE A 405 4.76 -24.86 -16.45
CA ILE A 405 3.40 -24.29 -16.48
C ILE A 405 3.27 -23.48 -17.77
N THR A 406 2.27 -23.83 -18.58
CA THR A 406 1.92 -23.09 -19.80
C THR A 406 0.56 -22.44 -19.62
N TYR A 407 0.50 -21.12 -19.79
CA TYR A 407 -0.71 -20.34 -19.73
C TYR A 407 -1.26 -20.12 -21.15
N ASN A 408 -2.44 -20.64 -21.43
CA ASN A 408 -3.12 -20.50 -22.73
C ASN A 408 -4.14 -19.36 -22.67
N GLY A 409 -3.66 -18.12 -22.73
CA GLY A 409 -4.48 -16.92 -22.62
C GLY A 409 -4.38 -16.26 -21.25
N ASN A 410 -5.36 -15.40 -20.95
CA ASN A 410 -5.38 -14.64 -19.71
C ASN A 410 -5.93 -15.48 -18.55
N VAL A 411 -5.28 -15.41 -17.42
CA VAL A 411 -5.85 -15.79 -16.12
C VAL A 411 -6.75 -14.68 -15.60
N GLN A 412 -7.68 -15.01 -14.71
CA GLN A 412 -8.58 -14.05 -14.11
C GLN A 412 -8.63 -14.24 -12.59
N VAL A 413 -8.68 -13.14 -11.86
CA VAL A 413 -8.86 -13.13 -10.40
C VAL A 413 -9.98 -12.14 -10.08
N ASN A 414 -10.98 -12.59 -9.32
CA ASN A 414 -12.15 -11.78 -8.96
C ASN A 414 -12.31 -11.77 -7.44
N ARG A 415 -12.55 -10.58 -6.86
CA ARG A 415 -12.78 -10.41 -5.43
C ARG A 415 -14.07 -9.63 -5.18
N VAL A 416 -14.86 -10.13 -4.25
CA VAL A 416 -15.96 -9.38 -3.60
C VAL A 416 -15.61 -9.25 -2.13
N ALA A 417 -15.72 -8.04 -1.58
CA ALA A 417 -15.53 -7.77 -0.16
C ALA A 417 -16.72 -6.97 0.38
N LEU A 418 -17.22 -7.36 1.54
CA LEU A 418 -18.26 -6.66 2.29
C LEU A 418 -17.64 -6.23 3.62
N ALA A 419 -17.53 -4.93 3.85
CA ALA A 419 -16.85 -4.38 5.01
C ALA A 419 -17.75 -3.49 5.83
N GLY A 420 -17.47 -3.39 7.13
CA GLY A 420 -18.05 -2.42 8.02
C GLY A 420 -17.04 -1.98 9.07
N GLY A 421 -17.14 -0.75 9.54
CA GLY A 421 -16.22 -0.24 10.53
C GLY A 421 -16.87 0.82 11.43
N TRP A 422 -16.30 0.92 12.61
CA TRP A 422 -16.74 1.84 13.64
C TRP A 422 -15.55 2.57 14.28
N PHE A 423 -15.50 3.88 14.12
CA PHE A 423 -14.58 4.75 14.83
C PHE A 423 -15.04 4.94 16.27
N LEU A 424 -14.37 4.29 17.22
CA LEU A 424 -14.56 4.48 18.66
C LEU A 424 -14.12 5.89 19.08
N THR A 425 -13.04 6.34 18.50
CA THR A 425 -12.51 7.70 18.56
C THR A 425 -11.94 8.04 17.18
N LYS A 426 -11.57 9.29 16.93
CA LYS A 426 -10.91 9.65 15.67
C LYS A 426 -9.60 8.87 15.40
N ASN A 427 -9.01 8.27 16.43
CA ASN A 427 -7.73 7.57 16.40
C ASN A 427 -7.87 6.04 16.46
N VAL A 428 -9.05 5.52 16.77
CA VAL A 428 -9.29 4.08 16.97
C VAL A 428 -10.45 3.62 16.11
N LEU A 429 -10.19 2.69 15.21
CA LEU A 429 -11.17 2.09 14.32
C LEU A 429 -11.22 0.58 14.54
N LEU A 430 -12.43 0.03 14.66
CA LEU A 430 -12.70 -1.40 14.53
C LEU A 430 -13.32 -1.66 13.17
N LYS A 431 -12.78 -2.62 12.41
CA LYS A 431 -13.31 -3.05 11.11
C LYS A 431 -13.60 -4.54 11.11
N ALA A 432 -14.57 -4.94 10.33
CA ALA A 432 -14.81 -6.34 9.98
C ALA A 432 -15.09 -6.42 8.48
N GLU A 433 -14.63 -7.50 7.85
CA GLU A 433 -14.82 -7.75 6.43
C GLU A 433 -15.13 -9.22 6.20
N TYR A 434 -16.07 -9.50 5.31
CA TYR A 434 -16.21 -10.78 4.64
C TYR A 434 -15.65 -10.65 3.23
N VAL A 435 -14.76 -11.57 2.86
CA VAL A 435 -14.11 -11.61 1.56
C VAL A 435 -14.36 -12.94 0.85
N ASN A 436 -14.51 -12.87 -0.47
CA ASN A 436 -14.49 -14.02 -1.36
C ASN A 436 -13.67 -13.68 -2.61
N GLN A 437 -12.57 -14.41 -2.85
CA GLN A 437 -11.73 -14.26 -4.03
C GLN A 437 -11.60 -15.57 -4.78
N VAL A 438 -11.79 -15.52 -6.09
CA VAL A 438 -11.73 -16.70 -6.98
C VAL A 438 -10.68 -16.51 -8.07
N TYR A 439 -10.11 -17.64 -8.51
CA TYR A 439 -9.02 -17.70 -9.49
C TYR A 439 -9.48 -18.58 -10.66
N ASP A 440 -9.64 -17.98 -11.83
CA ASP A 440 -10.15 -18.62 -13.03
C ASP A 440 -9.09 -18.70 -14.12
N ASN A 441 -9.20 -19.71 -14.98
CA ASN A 441 -8.34 -19.94 -16.14
C ASN A 441 -6.87 -20.25 -15.81
N PHE A 442 -6.56 -20.61 -14.57
CA PHE A 442 -5.25 -21.13 -14.21
C PHE A 442 -5.14 -22.59 -14.63
N PRO A 443 -4.04 -23.01 -15.30
CA PRO A 443 -3.86 -24.40 -15.71
C PRO A 443 -3.74 -25.33 -14.50
N ALA A 444 -4.05 -26.60 -14.67
CA ALA A 444 -4.03 -27.58 -13.57
C ALA A 444 -2.64 -27.75 -12.91
N ALA A 445 -1.57 -27.42 -13.62
CA ALA A 445 -0.23 -27.40 -13.08
C ALA A 445 0.05 -26.22 -12.13
N ASP A 446 -0.81 -25.20 -12.11
CA ASP A 446 -0.71 -24.07 -11.18
C ASP A 446 -1.52 -24.36 -9.92
N TYR A 447 -0.96 -24.05 -8.74
CA TYR A 447 -1.66 -24.26 -7.46
C TYR A 447 -2.94 -23.41 -7.32
N ARG A 448 -3.12 -22.38 -8.14
CA ARG A 448 -4.30 -21.51 -8.17
C ARG A 448 -5.44 -22.05 -9.07
N SER A 449 -5.25 -23.22 -9.70
CA SER A 449 -6.25 -23.76 -10.62
C SER A 449 -7.60 -24.00 -9.95
N THR A 450 -8.64 -23.34 -10.44
CA THR A 450 -9.99 -23.26 -9.84
C THR A 450 -9.95 -22.92 -8.34
N GLY A 451 -8.94 -22.14 -7.96
CA GLY A 451 -8.69 -21.77 -6.58
C GLY A 451 -9.67 -20.71 -6.07
N LYS A 452 -9.91 -20.72 -4.78
CA LYS A 452 -10.60 -19.62 -4.09
C LYS A 452 -10.18 -19.55 -2.64
N PHE A 453 -10.34 -18.36 -2.05
CA PHE A 453 -10.38 -18.21 -0.61
C PHE A 453 -11.56 -17.35 -0.19
N TYR A 454 -12.04 -17.57 1.03
CA TYR A 454 -13.20 -16.86 1.57
C TYR A 454 -13.21 -16.92 3.10
N GLY A 455 -13.96 -16.01 3.69
CA GLY A 455 -14.14 -15.96 5.14
C GLY A 455 -14.18 -14.55 5.67
N TYR A 456 -13.84 -14.36 6.94
CA TYR A 456 -13.89 -13.05 7.56
C TYR A 456 -12.59 -12.69 8.27
N VAL A 457 -12.36 -11.39 8.33
CA VAL A 457 -11.25 -10.75 9.06
C VAL A 457 -11.84 -9.65 9.93
N VAL A 458 -11.35 -9.54 11.15
CA VAL A 458 -11.65 -8.42 12.07
C VAL A 458 -10.35 -7.73 12.41
N GLU A 459 -10.35 -6.40 12.39
CA GLU A 459 -9.15 -5.60 12.58
C GLU A 459 -9.42 -4.45 13.55
N ALA A 460 -8.53 -4.29 14.52
CA ALA A 460 -8.39 -3.08 15.30
C ALA A 460 -7.25 -2.23 14.73
N VAL A 461 -7.54 -0.95 14.48
CA VAL A 461 -6.60 0.01 13.90
C VAL A 461 -6.44 1.19 14.84
N VAL A 462 -5.20 1.60 15.06
CA VAL A 462 -4.86 2.82 15.81
C VAL A 462 -3.99 3.70 14.92
N GLY A 463 -4.27 5.02 14.91
CA GLY A 463 -3.43 6.00 14.22
C GLY A 463 -3.44 7.36 14.93
N PHE A 464 -2.29 8.02 15.00
CA PHE A 464 -2.14 9.34 15.66
C PHE A 464 -0.97 10.14 15.10
#